data_24f69aba41335335b9f155ff8cb9fe3b
#
_entry.id   24f69aba41335335b9f155ff8cb9fe3b
#
_cell.length_a   1.000
_cell.length_b   1.000
_cell.length_c   1.000
_cell.angle_alpha   90.00
_cell.angle_beta   90.00
_cell.angle_gamma   90.00
#
_symmetry.space_group_name_H-M   'P 1'
#
loop_
_entity.id
_entity.type
_entity.pdbx_description
1 polymer ?
#
loop_
_entity_poly.entity_id
_entity_poly.type
_entity_poly.pdbx_seq_one_letter_code
_entity_poly.pdbx_strand_id
1 'polypeptide(L)'
;MKQVLDSRFLVEYYYSQDREIRQKANQKMKELTESSSGIIPTIVVCEIIQLICSREGKEKAEMIYLSIMASGIKIESLSPSIAKEAGILKSVYKQVPVGDCIIAATDIRNQARIISDDSHFDSIKETKRTWL
;
A
#
# COMPACT_ATOMS: atom_id res chain seq x y z
N MET A 1 -8.91 -2.48 -13.65
CA MET A 1 -7.63 -3.01 -13.13
C MET A 1 -7.51 -2.72 -11.66
N LYS A 2 -7.39 -3.74 -10.84
CA LYS A 2 -7.17 -3.57 -9.39
C LYS A 2 -5.78 -3.03 -9.13
N GLN A 3 -5.66 -2.19 -8.10
CA GLN A 3 -4.39 -1.59 -7.71
C GLN A 3 -4.20 -1.72 -6.21
N VAL A 4 -3.03 -2.20 -5.83
CA VAL A 4 -2.64 -2.37 -4.42
C VAL A 4 -1.80 -1.16 -4.03
N LEU A 5 -2.23 -0.48 -2.96
CA LEU A 5 -1.53 0.71 -2.48
C LEU A 5 -0.45 0.32 -1.48
N ASP A 6 0.77 0.76 -1.77
CA ASP A 6 1.88 0.71 -0.83
C ASP A 6 1.79 1.89 0.15
N SER A 7 2.45 1.79 1.28
CA SER A 7 2.53 2.87 2.26
C SER A 7 3.11 4.15 1.67
N ARG A 8 4.01 4.05 0.69
CA ARG A 8 4.59 5.20 -0.01
C ARG A 8 3.52 6.08 -0.64
N PHE A 9 2.49 5.50 -1.23
CA PHE A 9 1.37 6.25 -1.79
C PHE A 9 0.61 7.01 -0.71
N LEU A 10 0.31 6.35 0.41
CA LEU A 10 -0.42 6.98 1.51
C LEU A 10 0.39 8.10 2.17
N VAL A 11 1.72 7.95 2.24
CA VAL A 11 2.59 9.03 2.72
C VAL A 11 2.42 10.28 1.84
N GLU A 12 2.47 10.12 0.52
CA GLU A 12 2.29 11.24 -0.39
C GLU A 12 0.88 11.83 -0.31
N TYR A 13 -0.11 10.97 -0.19
CA TYR A 13 -1.50 11.40 -0.07
C TYR A 13 -1.74 12.26 1.16
N TYR A 14 -1.17 11.87 2.31
CA TYR A 14 -1.39 12.60 3.57
C TYR A 14 -0.39 13.71 3.84
N TYR A 15 0.84 13.62 3.32
CA TYR A 15 1.93 14.48 3.74
C TYR A 15 2.66 15.22 2.62
N SER A 16 2.40 14.96 1.35
CA SER A 16 3.17 15.59 0.28
C SER A 16 3.07 17.11 0.35
N GLN A 17 4.23 17.77 0.29
CA GLN A 17 4.33 19.23 0.18
C GLN A 17 4.46 19.67 -1.28
N ASP A 18 4.73 18.73 -2.19
CA ASP A 18 4.74 18.98 -3.62
C ASP A 18 3.29 19.05 -4.12
N ARG A 19 2.91 20.22 -4.60
CA ARG A 19 1.54 20.48 -5.05
C ARG A 19 1.11 19.54 -6.17
N GLU A 20 1.99 19.27 -7.12
CA GLU A 20 1.69 18.40 -8.25
C GLU A 20 1.46 16.96 -7.80
N ILE A 21 2.35 16.44 -6.95
CA ILE A 21 2.23 15.09 -6.39
C ILE A 21 0.95 14.96 -5.57
N ARG A 22 0.65 15.98 -4.76
CA ARG A 22 -0.55 16.00 -3.92
C ARG A 22 -1.84 15.94 -4.77
N GLN A 23 -1.88 16.70 -5.86
CA GLN A 23 -3.02 16.68 -6.78
C GLN A 23 -3.17 15.32 -7.44
N LYS A 24 -2.06 14.73 -7.88
CA LYS A 24 -2.07 13.39 -8.50
C LYS A 24 -2.51 12.31 -7.51
N ALA A 25 -2.02 12.38 -6.27
CA ALA A 25 -2.43 11.43 -5.22
C ALA A 25 -3.91 11.56 -4.91
N ASN A 26 -4.43 12.78 -4.79
CA ASN A 26 -5.85 13.03 -4.56
C ASN A 26 -6.70 12.48 -5.71
N GLN A 27 -6.29 12.74 -6.94
CA GLN A 27 -7.00 12.27 -8.11
C GLN A 27 -7.00 10.74 -8.18
N LYS A 28 -5.86 10.11 -7.91
CA LYS A 28 -5.74 8.65 -7.88
C LYS A 28 -6.65 8.04 -6.81
N MET A 29 -6.67 8.61 -5.61
CA MET A 29 -7.52 8.12 -4.53
C MET A 29 -9.00 8.20 -4.93
N LYS A 30 -9.40 9.30 -5.55
CA LYS A 30 -10.77 9.47 -6.04
C LYS A 30 -11.13 8.40 -7.08
N GLU A 31 -10.26 8.17 -8.05
CA GLU A 31 -10.46 7.15 -9.09
C GLU A 31 -10.62 5.75 -8.48
N LEU A 32 -9.75 5.40 -7.52
CA LEU A 32 -9.80 4.09 -6.87
C LEU A 32 -11.07 3.89 -6.07
N THR A 33 -11.53 4.95 -5.39
CA THR A 33 -12.77 4.91 -4.61
C THR A 33 -13.98 4.76 -5.53
N GLU A 34 -14.05 5.55 -6.59
CA GLU A 34 -15.18 5.53 -7.52
C GLU A 34 -15.27 4.22 -8.30
N SER A 35 -14.14 3.66 -8.69
CA SER A 35 -14.09 2.40 -9.46
C SER A 35 -14.09 1.15 -8.58
N SER A 36 -13.98 1.29 -7.26
CA SER A 36 -13.85 0.17 -6.31
C SER A 36 -12.69 -0.76 -6.66
N SER A 37 -11.60 -0.21 -7.15
CA SER A 37 -10.45 -0.98 -7.64
C SER A 37 -9.22 -0.91 -6.73
N GLY A 38 -9.27 -0.11 -5.66
CA GLY A 38 -8.15 0.01 -4.73
C GLY A 38 -8.16 -1.07 -3.65
N ILE A 39 -6.97 -1.51 -3.27
CA ILE A 39 -6.76 -2.49 -2.20
C ILE A 39 -5.66 -1.97 -1.30
N ILE A 40 -5.91 -1.91 0.00
CA ILE A 40 -4.90 -1.60 1.02
C ILE A 40 -4.66 -2.86 1.85
N PRO A 41 -3.47 -3.48 1.73
CA PRO A 41 -3.12 -4.60 2.61
C PRO A 41 -3.02 -4.15 4.07
N THR A 42 -3.38 -4.99 5.02
CA THR A 42 -3.31 -4.62 6.45
C THR A 42 -1.88 -4.31 6.89
N ILE A 43 -0.86 -4.88 6.26
CA ILE A 43 0.54 -4.50 6.56
C ILE A 43 0.79 -3.01 6.24
N VAL A 44 0.16 -2.49 5.21
CA VAL A 44 0.27 -1.06 4.84
C VAL A 44 -0.42 -0.19 5.89
N VAL A 45 -1.57 -0.62 6.40
CA VAL A 45 -2.22 0.06 7.52
C VAL A 45 -1.27 0.13 8.72
N CYS A 46 -0.63 -0.98 9.06
CA CYS A 46 0.35 -1.04 10.14
C CYS A 46 1.50 -0.05 9.92
N GLU A 47 2.07 -0.03 8.72
CA GLU A 47 3.19 0.84 8.38
C GLU A 47 2.83 2.32 8.45
N ILE A 48 1.69 2.71 7.89
CA ILE A 48 1.29 4.11 7.88
C ILE A 48 0.92 4.59 9.30
N ILE A 49 0.24 3.76 10.08
CA ILE A 49 -0.10 4.12 11.47
C ILE A 49 1.16 4.26 12.32
N GLN A 50 2.13 3.37 12.17
CA GLN A 50 3.41 3.47 12.89
C GLN A 50 4.13 4.77 12.54
N LEU A 51 4.16 5.13 11.28
CA LEU A 51 4.80 6.36 10.81
C LEU A 51 4.12 7.60 11.38
N ILE A 52 2.78 7.67 11.30
CA ILE A 52 2.02 8.83 11.78
C ILE A 52 2.12 8.96 13.31
N CYS A 53 2.00 7.85 14.01
CA CYS A 53 2.11 7.83 15.47
C CYS A 53 3.49 8.34 15.91
N SER A 54 4.55 7.96 15.22
CA SER A 54 5.90 8.42 15.52
C SER A 54 6.10 9.91 15.23
N ARG A 55 5.46 10.44 14.21
CA ARG A 55 5.61 11.85 13.80
C ARG A 55 4.67 12.78 14.55
N GLU A 56 3.43 12.39 14.78
CA GLU A 56 2.37 13.29 15.23
C GLU A 56 1.56 12.77 16.43
N GLY A 57 1.88 11.58 16.92
CA GLY A 57 1.25 11.01 18.09
C GLY A 57 0.02 10.15 17.79
N LYS A 58 -0.45 9.50 18.86
CA LYS A 58 -1.51 8.48 18.78
C LYS A 58 -2.86 9.04 18.30
N GLU A 59 -3.22 10.24 18.75
CA GLU A 59 -4.52 10.82 18.38
C GLU A 59 -4.62 11.04 16.87
N LYS A 60 -3.56 11.59 16.28
CA LYS A 60 -3.52 11.80 14.82
C LYS A 60 -3.54 10.47 14.08
N ALA A 61 -2.81 9.48 14.57
CA ALA A 61 -2.79 8.15 13.98
C ALA A 61 -4.19 7.51 13.99
N GLU A 62 -4.93 7.67 15.08
CA GLU A 62 -6.30 7.15 15.16
C GLU A 62 -7.25 7.86 14.18
N MET A 63 -7.10 9.17 14.00
CA MET A 63 -7.87 9.92 13.01
C MET A 63 -7.60 9.43 11.59
N ILE A 64 -6.34 9.20 11.26
CA ILE A 64 -5.96 8.68 9.94
C ILE A 64 -6.48 7.25 9.74
N TYR A 65 -6.39 6.42 10.78
CA TYR A 65 -6.96 5.07 10.73
C TYR A 65 -8.44 5.10 10.38
N LEU A 66 -9.22 5.95 11.04
CA LEU A 66 -10.65 6.09 10.76
C LEU A 66 -10.88 6.59 9.33
N SER A 67 -10.06 7.51 8.85
CA SER A 67 -10.12 8.00 7.48
C SER A 67 -9.90 6.86 6.46
N ILE A 68 -8.90 6.02 6.72
CA ILE A 68 -8.62 4.86 5.85
C ILE A 68 -9.80 3.89 5.85
N MET A 69 -10.32 3.56 7.02
CA MET A 69 -11.45 2.63 7.14
C MET A 69 -12.71 3.16 6.48
N ALA A 70 -12.92 4.47 6.48
CA ALA A 70 -14.08 5.13 5.87
C ALA A 70 -13.91 5.46 4.39
N SER A 71 -12.74 5.23 3.82
CA SER A 71 -12.40 5.64 2.44
C SER A 71 -13.19 4.90 1.36
N GLY A 72 -13.75 3.75 1.67
CA GLY A 72 -14.36 2.87 0.67
C GLY A 72 -13.35 2.00 -0.09
N ILE A 73 -12.07 2.15 0.18
CA ILE A 73 -11.03 1.28 -0.38
C ILE A 73 -11.07 -0.06 0.36
N LYS A 74 -10.96 -1.17 -0.38
CA LYS A 74 -10.94 -2.50 0.22
C LYS A 74 -9.70 -2.69 1.09
N ILE A 75 -9.89 -3.12 2.32
CA ILE A 75 -8.79 -3.51 3.22
C ILE A 75 -8.65 -5.03 3.13
N GLU A 76 -7.50 -5.50 2.71
CA GLU A 76 -7.27 -6.95 2.60
C GLU A 76 -6.36 -7.44 3.72
N SER A 77 -6.88 -8.35 4.53
CA SER A 77 -6.17 -8.91 5.67
C SER A 77 -5.04 -9.85 5.23
N LEU A 78 -3.97 -9.87 6.00
CA LEU A 78 -2.92 -10.87 5.86
C LEU A 78 -3.48 -12.25 6.21
N SER A 79 -3.95 -12.97 5.19
CA SER A 79 -4.49 -14.31 5.36
C SER A 79 -3.39 -15.36 5.41
N PRO A 80 -3.68 -16.58 5.87
CA PRO A 80 -2.69 -17.67 5.81
C PRO A 80 -2.12 -17.91 4.41
N SER A 81 -2.95 -17.82 3.37
CA SER A 81 -2.47 -18.03 2.00
C SER A 81 -1.57 -16.90 1.52
N ILE A 82 -1.87 -15.65 1.85
CA ILE A 82 -0.99 -14.51 1.52
C ILE A 82 0.31 -14.62 2.31
N ALA A 83 0.25 -14.99 3.58
CA ALA A 83 1.45 -15.19 4.40
C ALA A 83 2.37 -16.26 3.81
N LYS A 84 1.80 -17.37 3.36
CA LYS A 84 2.56 -18.45 2.71
C LYS A 84 3.25 -17.94 1.43
N GLU A 85 2.51 -17.27 0.56
CA GLU A 85 3.08 -16.71 -0.67
C GLU A 85 4.15 -15.67 -0.40
N ALA A 86 3.95 -14.80 0.58
CA ALA A 86 4.95 -13.82 0.99
C ALA A 86 6.23 -14.49 1.47
N GLY A 87 6.12 -15.57 2.24
CA GLY A 87 7.26 -16.34 2.70
C GLY A 87 8.03 -16.98 1.55
N ILE A 88 7.32 -17.52 0.56
CA ILE A 88 7.92 -18.07 -0.65
C ILE A 88 8.67 -16.98 -1.42
N LEU A 89 8.05 -15.82 -1.62
CA LEU A 89 8.70 -14.69 -2.29
C LEU A 89 9.96 -14.25 -1.54
N LYS A 90 9.88 -14.15 -0.22
CA LYS A 90 11.03 -13.76 0.61
C LYS A 90 12.19 -14.73 0.49
N SER A 91 11.92 -16.03 0.33
CA SER A 91 12.97 -17.05 0.17
C SER A 91 13.71 -16.91 -1.15
N VAL A 92 13.06 -16.36 -2.17
CA VAL A 92 13.65 -16.11 -3.50
C VAL A 92 14.30 -14.73 -3.56
N TYR A 93 13.59 -13.71 -3.10
CA TYR A 93 14.03 -12.31 -3.16
C TYR A 93 14.50 -11.85 -1.78
N LYS A 94 15.66 -12.38 -1.37
CA LYS A 94 16.16 -12.27 0.02
C LYS A 94 16.41 -10.85 0.49
N GLN A 95 16.76 -9.93 -0.42
CA GLN A 95 17.01 -8.53 -0.06
C GLN A 95 15.75 -7.67 -0.02
N VAL A 96 14.61 -8.18 -0.47
CA VAL A 96 13.35 -7.46 -0.40
C VAL A 96 12.78 -7.60 1.02
N PRO A 97 12.44 -6.48 1.70
CA PRO A 97 11.86 -6.56 3.05
C PRO A 97 10.59 -7.43 3.09
N VAL A 98 10.34 -8.09 4.22
CA VAL A 98 9.18 -8.99 4.34
C VAL A 98 7.86 -8.25 4.15
N GLY A 99 7.77 -6.99 4.59
CA GLY A 99 6.57 -6.18 4.37
C GLY A 99 6.27 -6.00 2.89
N ASP A 100 7.29 -5.74 2.08
CA ASP A 100 7.15 -5.60 0.63
C ASP A 100 6.77 -6.94 -0.02
N CYS A 101 7.27 -8.06 0.51
CA CYS A 101 6.85 -9.38 0.04
C CYS A 101 5.39 -9.66 0.34
N ILE A 102 4.86 -9.17 1.46
CA ILE A 102 3.44 -9.29 1.80
C ILE A 102 2.59 -8.44 0.85
N ILE A 103 3.02 -7.23 0.55
CA ILE A 103 2.34 -6.36 -0.42
C ILE A 103 2.34 -7.03 -1.80
N ALA A 104 3.49 -7.56 -2.22
CA ALA A 104 3.61 -8.26 -3.50
C ALA A 104 2.72 -9.50 -3.56
N ALA A 105 2.66 -10.28 -2.50
CA ALA A 105 1.78 -11.46 -2.45
C ALA A 105 0.31 -11.07 -2.56
N THR A 106 -0.09 -9.97 -1.92
CA THR A 106 -1.44 -9.43 -2.02
C THR A 106 -1.74 -9.02 -3.47
N ASP A 107 -0.78 -8.37 -4.11
CA ASP A 107 -0.88 -7.95 -5.51
C ASP A 107 -1.07 -9.14 -6.45
N ILE A 108 -0.23 -10.15 -6.31
CA ILE A 108 -0.27 -11.36 -7.15
C ILE A 108 -1.62 -12.06 -6.99
N ARG A 109 -2.09 -12.21 -5.75
CA ARG A 109 -3.36 -12.86 -5.46
C ARG A 109 -4.54 -12.16 -6.12
N ASN A 110 -4.48 -10.85 -6.26
CA ASN A 110 -5.54 -10.03 -6.86
C ASN A 110 -5.31 -9.74 -8.34
N GLN A 111 -4.23 -10.23 -8.93
CA GLN A 111 -3.85 -9.92 -10.32
C GLN A 111 -3.88 -8.42 -10.57
N ALA A 112 -3.29 -7.67 -9.61
CA ALA A 112 -3.36 -6.22 -9.57
C ALA A 112 -2.03 -5.58 -10.03
N ARG A 113 -1.89 -4.29 -9.80
CA ARG A 113 -0.63 -3.55 -9.93
C ARG A 113 -0.38 -2.78 -8.64
N ILE A 114 0.87 -2.66 -8.25
CA ILE A 114 1.26 -1.94 -7.05
C ILE A 114 1.44 -0.47 -7.37
N ILE A 115 0.87 0.41 -6.56
CA ILE A 115 1.16 1.85 -6.64
C ILE A 115 2.23 2.16 -5.60
N SER A 116 3.46 2.39 -6.07
CA SER A 116 4.61 2.69 -5.23
C SER A 116 5.74 3.29 -6.05
N ASP A 117 6.55 4.14 -5.42
CA ASP A 117 7.81 4.61 -5.98
C ASP A 117 9.01 3.79 -5.48
N ASP A 118 8.77 2.75 -4.69
CA ASP A 118 9.82 1.92 -4.11
C ASP A 118 10.35 0.91 -5.13
N SER A 119 11.63 1.04 -5.47
CA SER A 119 12.29 0.18 -6.45
C SER A 119 12.45 -1.27 -5.98
N HIS A 120 12.22 -1.59 -4.69
CA HIS A 120 12.26 -2.98 -4.22
C HIS A 120 11.31 -3.87 -5.02
N PHE A 121 10.15 -3.34 -5.43
CA PHE A 121 9.18 -4.12 -6.21
C PHE A 121 9.67 -4.48 -7.60
N ASP A 122 10.61 -3.74 -8.16
CA ASP A 122 11.19 -4.04 -9.48
C ASP A 122 12.00 -5.35 -9.47
N SER A 123 12.47 -5.76 -8.30
CA SER A 123 13.20 -7.02 -8.12
C SER A 123 12.29 -8.25 -8.18
N ILE A 124 10.99 -8.06 -7.94
CA ILE A 124 10.02 -9.15 -7.89
C ILE A 124 9.38 -9.30 -9.28
N LYS A 125 9.79 -10.31 -10.01
CA LYS A 125 9.40 -10.52 -11.42
C LYS A 125 7.89 -10.68 -11.60
N GLU A 126 7.20 -11.19 -10.60
CA GLU A 126 5.77 -11.48 -10.64
C GLU A 126 4.90 -10.23 -10.48
N THR A 127 5.49 -9.10 -10.10
CA THR A 127 4.74 -7.86 -9.87
C THR A 127 5.13 -6.77 -10.85
N LYS A 128 4.23 -5.80 -11.00
CA LYS A 128 4.50 -4.55 -11.72
C LYS A 128 4.04 -3.40 -10.85
N ARG A 129 4.82 -2.33 -10.83
CA ARG A 129 4.44 -1.13 -10.11
C ARG A 129 4.20 0.04 -11.06
N THR A 130 3.35 0.94 -10.61
CA THR A 130 3.14 2.23 -11.25
C THR A 130 3.30 3.32 -10.19
N TRP A 131 3.44 4.55 -10.64
CA TRP A 131 3.52 5.70 -9.74
C TRP A 131 2.62 6.83 -10.28
N LEU A 132 2.65 7.95 -9.61
CA LEU A 132 1.82 9.13 -9.91
C LEU A 132 2.33 9.95 -11.10
#